data_072e2dabc62e7b70b67cf9d8213c89a3
#
_entry.id   072e2dabc62e7b70b67cf9d8213c89a3
#
_cell.length_a   1.000
_cell.length_b   1.000
_cell.length_c   1.000
_cell.angle_alpha   90.00
_cell.angle_beta   90.00
_cell.angle_gamma   90.00
#
_symmetry.space_group_name_H-M   'P 1'
#
loop_
_entity.id
_entity.type
_entity.pdbx_description
1 polymer ?
#
loop_
_entity_poly.entity_id
_entity_poly.type
_entity_poly.pdbx_seq_one_letter_code
_entity_poly.pdbx_strand_id
1 'polypeptide(L)'
;MKTSIIKRNLKTIGKTWFIFMGSIFSALSVILSFISWEDIGISKTCNKILGYIIIIVVTLIVAIIWICVFKQENTIWENGSGKIAVRYDDIMKIAFPKKYKKNKIVVIPVNTCFDTQVDEDIAKCDKPLVSPKTIHGRWIKNMIASGISKEDIDSCIDEYMNFKGINPIKTLSNTEKSRGKIKCYENGTIVVLEGQNGITYFLMALSEFDENNKAQSSKESIVECLKKLLDFYDGNGQGFEIFITLMGTGLSRSGMSHEEALQTIKSVFQLYSDSIHGEFNIIIYHKDKGKVSIFD
;
A
#
# COMPACT_ATOMS: atom_id res chain seq x y z
N MET A 1 6.99 10.11 -18.85
CA MET A 1 5.97 9.26 -18.18
C MET A 1 5.98 7.90 -18.86
N LYS A 2 5.98 6.78 -18.09
CA LYS A 2 6.03 5.43 -18.71
C LYS A 2 4.70 5.12 -19.40
N THR A 3 4.75 4.62 -20.63
CA THR A 3 3.56 4.22 -21.43
C THR A 3 2.65 3.23 -20.69
N SER A 4 3.23 2.36 -19.84
CA SER A 4 2.49 1.40 -19.03
C SER A 4 1.53 2.07 -18.05
N ILE A 5 1.87 3.24 -17.49
CA ILE A 5 0.99 3.98 -16.56
C ILE A 5 -0.24 4.52 -17.31
N ILE A 6 -0.03 5.08 -18.51
CA ILE A 6 -1.15 5.58 -19.34
C ILE A 6 -2.07 4.43 -19.71
N LYS A 7 -1.51 3.32 -20.24
CA LYS A 7 -2.30 2.16 -20.67
C LYS A 7 -3.18 1.63 -19.53
N ARG A 8 -2.63 1.54 -18.31
CA ARG A 8 -3.37 1.03 -17.16
C ARG A 8 -4.53 1.95 -16.74
N ASN A 9 -4.38 3.24 -16.95
CA ASN A 9 -5.38 4.24 -16.52
C ASN A 9 -6.28 4.75 -17.66
N LEU A 10 -6.27 4.13 -18.84
CA LEU A 10 -7.00 4.61 -20.04
C LEU A 10 -8.48 4.87 -19.76
N LYS A 11 -9.16 3.95 -19.07
CA LYS A 11 -10.59 4.08 -18.74
C LYS A 11 -10.85 5.31 -17.85
N THR A 12 -10.02 5.52 -16.84
CA THR A 12 -10.15 6.65 -15.92
C THR A 12 -9.76 7.97 -16.60
N ILE A 13 -8.69 7.95 -17.42
CA ILE A 13 -8.29 9.10 -18.24
C ILE A 13 -9.43 9.50 -19.18
N GLY A 14 -10.06 8.53 -19.89
CA GLY A 14 -11.18 8.78 -20.77
C GLY A 14 -12.37 9.42 -20.05
N LYS A 15 -12.78 8.87 -18.90
CA LYS A 15 -13.86 9.45 -18.09
C LYS A 15 -13.53 10.89 -17.65
N THR A 16 -12.32 11.12 -17.14
CA THR A 16 -11.89 12.46 -16.68
C THR A 16 -11.82 13.44 -17.84
N TRP A 17 -11.32 13.00 -19.00
CA TRP A 17 -11.29 13.81 -20.22
C TRP A 17 -12.68 14.24 -20.67
N PHE A 18 -13.67 13.32 -20.70
CA PHE A 18 -15.05 13.67 -21.04
C PHE A 18 -15.65 14.69 -20.06
N ILE A 19 -15.36 14.59 -18.77
CA ILE A 19 -15.81 15.56 -17.76
C ILE A 19 -15.18 16.94 -18.04
N PHE A 20 -13.87 17.00 -18.23
CA PHE A 20 -13.16 18.27 -18.53
C PHE A 20 -13.66 18.90 -19.83
N MET A 21 -13.76 18.09 -20.88
CA MET A 21 -14.29 18.52 -22.17
C MET A 21 -15.70 19.07 -22.03
N GLY A 22 -16.62 18.35 -21.39
CA GLY A 22 -18.00 18.79 -21.17
C GLY A 22 -18.07 20.09 -20.40
N SER A 23 -17.28 20.24 -19.33
CA SER A 23 -17.23 21.48 -18.54
C SER A 23 -16.73 22.68 -19.37
N ILE A 24 -15.66 22.50 -20.17
CA ILE A 24 -15.13 23.57 -20.99
C ILE A 24 -16.09 23.93 -22.13
N PHE A 25 -16.70 22.95 -22.80
CA PHE A 25 -17.66 23.25 -23.86
C PHE A 25 -18.93 23.89 -23.33
N SER A 26 -19.41 23.52 -22.11
CA SER A 26 -20.54 24.20 -21.48
C SER A 26 -20.19 25.66 -21.18
N ALA A 27 -19.03 25.93 -20.60
CA ALA A 27 -18.58 27.31 -20.35
C ALA A 27 -18.44 28.12 -21.64
N LEU A 28 -17.83 27.55 -22.68
CA LEU A 28 -17.71 28.18 -24.00
C LEU A 28 -19.07 28.47 -24.60
N SER A 29 -20.03 27.56 -24.53
CA SER A 29 -21.38 27.78 -25.06
C SER A 29 -22.07 28.96 -24.40
N VAL A 30 -21.92 29.11 -23.07
CA VAL A 30 -22.44 30.29 -22.34
C VAL A 30 -21.76 31.58 -22.83
N ILE A 31 -20.43 31.59 -22.96
CA ILE A 31 -19.70 32.76 -23.44
C ILE A 31 -20.12 33.14 -24.88
N LEU A 32 -20.19 32.15 -25.75
CA LEU A 32 -20.55 32.34 -27.18
C LEU A 32 -22.01 32.67 -27.40
N SER A 33 -22.88 32.58 -26.37
CA SER A 33 -24.24 33.11 -26.43
C SER A 33 -24.30 34.65 -26.29
N PHE A 34 -23.25 35.25 -25.76
CA PHE A 34 -23.15 36.73 -25.61
C PHE A 34 -22.13 37.37 -26.56
N ILE A 35 -21.08 36.64 -26.96
CA ILE A 35 -19.94 37.11 -27.74
C ILE A 35 -19.73 36.13 -28.92
N SER A 36 -19.75 36.66 -30.17
CA SER A 36 -19.48 35.80 -31.34
C SER A 36 -17.98 35.51 -31.53
N TRP A 37 -17.66 34.50 -32.32
CA TRP A 37 -16.25 34.24 -32.71
C TRP A 37 -15.62 35.42 -33.46
N GLU A 38 -16.44 36.21 -34.16
CA GLU A 38 -16.00 37.34 -34.93
C GLU A 38 -15.61 38.52 -34.01
N ASP A 39 -16.31 38.72 -32.92
CA ASP A 39 -15.99 39.76 -31.91
C ASP A 39 -14.62 39.51 -31.25
N ILE A 40 -14.15 38.27 -31.22
CA ILE A 40 -12.81 37.92 -30.73
C ILE A 40 -11.79 37.74 -31.84
N GLY A 41 -12.07 38.19 -33.06
CA GLY A 41 -11.17 38.24 -34.22
C GLY A 41 -11.04 36.91 -34.98
N ILE A 42 -11.90 35.93 -34.72
CA ILE A 42 -11.89 34.61 -35.37
C ILE A 42 -13.05 34.52 -36.38
N SER A 43 -12.83 35.04 -37.60
CA SER A 43 -13.84 35.07 -38.65
C SER A 43 -13.87 33.81 -39.54
N LYS A 44 -12.69 33.21 -39.84
CA LYS A 44 -12.58 32.06 -40.74
C LYS A 44 -13.06 30.78 -40.07
N THR A 45 -13.96 30.04 -40.73
CA THR A 45 -14.49 28.74 -40.27
C THR A 45 -13.39 27.74 -39.95
N CYS A 46 -12.32 27.71 -40.75
CA CYS A 46 -11.17 26.84 -40.50
C CYS A 46 -10.50 27.12 -39.14
N ASN A 47 -10.36 28.39 -38.74
CA ASN A 47 -9.79 28.80 -37.47
C ASN A 47 -10.73 28.43 -36.29
N LYS A 48 -12.07 28.50 -36.48
CA LYS A 48 -13.04 28.06 -35.48
C LYS A 48 -12.91 26.56 -35.23
N ILE A 49 -12.82 25.74 -36.32
CA ILE A 49 -12.61 24.30 -36.22
C ILE A 49 -11.29 23.96 -35.55
N LEU A 50 -10.20 24.66 -35.95
CA LEU A 50 -8.88 24.48 -35.36
C LEU A 50 -8.89 24.79 -33.85
N GLY A 51 -9.61 25.82 -33.44
CA GLY A 51 -9.80 26.15 -32.02
C GLY A 51 -10.44 25.02 -31.21
N TYR A 52 -11.49 24.40 -31.75
CA TYR A 52 -12.13 23.24 -31.11
C TYR A 52 -11.20 22.02 -31.03
N ILE A 53 -10.43 21.73 -32.10
CA ILE A 53 -9.44 20.63 -32.10
C ILE A 53 -8.37 20.88 -31.04
N ILE A 54 -7.86 22.12 -30.91
CA ILE A 54 -6.88 22.47 -29.87
C ILE A 54 -7.46 22.23 -28.48
N ILE A 55 -8.69 22.64 -28.21
CA ILE A 55 -9.35 22.42 -26.92
C ILE A 55 -9.46 20.91 -26.59
N ILE A 56 -9.88 20.10 -27.57
CA ILE A 56 -9.98 18.64 -27.43
C ILE A 56 -8.62 18.03 -27.06
N VAL A 57 -7.56 18.41 -27.77
CA VAL A 57 -6.20 17.88 -27.53
C VAL A 57 -5.65 18.36 -26.18
N VAL A 58 -5.80 19.64 -25.86
CA VAL A 58 -5.32 20.21 -24.60
C VAL A 58 -6.04 19.56 -23.41
N THR A 59 -7.36 19.40 -23.46
CA THR A 59 -8.12 18.76 -22.40
C THR A 59 -7.71 17.29 -22.20
N LEU A 60 -7.39 16.56 -23.27
CA LEU A 60 -6.85 15.20 -23.18
C LEU A 60 -5.48 15.17 -22.49
N ILE A 61 -4.57 16.07 -22.86
CA ILE A 61 -3.25 16.17 -22.21
C ILE A 61 -3.41 16.50 -20.72
N VAL A 62 -4.28 17.43 -20.38
CA VAL A 62 -4.56 17.79 -18.98
C VAL A 62 -5.12 16.60 -18.21
N ALA A 63 -6.06 15.84 -18.78
CA ALA A 63 -6.61 14.64 -18.13
C ALA A 63 -5.54 13.58 -17.88
N ILE A 64 -4.64 13.34 -18.84
CA ILE A 64 -3.51 12.42 -18.70
C ILE A 64 -2.59 12.86 -17.54
N ILE A 65 -2.21 14.15 -17.51
CA ILE A 65 -1.34 14.69 -16.46
C ILE A 65 -2.05 14.60 -15.11
N TRP A 66 -3.33 14.97 -15.04
CA TRP A 66 -4.12 14.92 -13.82
C TRP A 66 -4.14 13.52 -13.20
N ILE A 67 -4.52 12.52 -13.99
CA ILE A 67 -4.63 11.13 -13.50
C ILE A 67 -3.27 10.49 -13.21
N CYS A 68 -2.28 10.68 -14.07
CA CYS A 68 -1.01 9.99 -13.95
C CYS A 68 -0.02 10.65 -12.98
N VAL A 69 -0.14 11.97 -12.77
CA VAL A 69 0.82 12.75 -11.95
C VAL A 69 0.19 13.27 -10.67
N PHE A 70 -0.95 13.95 -10.76
CA PHE A 70 -1.54 14.63 -9.60
C PHE A 70 -2.43 13.75 -8.74
N LYS A 71 -3.19 12.83 -9.33
CA LYS A 71 -4.07 11.94 -8.56
C LYS A 71 -3.25 10.84 -7.89
N GLN A 72 -3.00 10.98 -6.59
CA GLN A 72 -2.18 10.06 -5.81
C GLN A 72 -3.00 9.18 -4.87
N GLU A 73 -4.28 9.45 -4.71
CA GLU A 73 -5.19 8.74 -3.80
C GLU A 73 -6.54 8.52 -4.48
N ASN A 74 -7.15 7.38 -4.18
CA ASN A 74 -8.52 7.04 -4.56
C ASN A 74 -9.24 6.43 -3.36
N THR A 75 -10.28 7.11 -2.85
CA THR A 75 -11.18 6.55 -1.85
C THR A 75 -12.10 5.54 -2.53
N ILE A 76 -12.12 4.32 -2.02
CA ILE A 76 -12.92 3.21 -2.57
C ILE A 76 -14.17 2.93 -1.75
N TRP A 77 -14.16 3.31 -0.48
CA TRP A 77 -15.29 3.21 0.42
C TRP A 77 -15.15 4.25 1.54
N GLU A 78 -16.25 4.84 1.95
CA GLU A 78 -16.33 5.79 3.04
C GLU A 78 -17.74 5.78 3.63
N ASN A 79 -17.81 5.75 4.94
CA ASN A 79 -19.03 5.89 5.69
C ASN A 79 -18.68 6.63 7.00
N GLY A 80 -19.61 7.25 7.68
CA GLY A 80 -19.36 8.20 8.75
C GLY A 80 -18.33 7.81 9.82
N SER A 81 -18.07 6.51 10.02
CA SER A 81 -17.10 5.98 11.00
C SER A 81 -15.80 5.46 10.39
N GLY A 82 -15.76 5.18 9.08
CA GLY A 82 -14.61 4.56 8.46
C GLY A 82 -14.37 4.99 7.02
N LYS A 83 -13.12 4.82 6.57
CA LYS A 83 -12.68 5.12 5.20
C LYS A 83 -11.67 4.08 4.73
N ILE A 84 -11.79 3.67 3.48
CA ILE A 84 -10.78 2.84 2.79
C ILE A 84 -10.28 3.62 1.58
N ALA A 85 -8.97 3.86 1.54
CA ALA A 85 -8.32 4.56 0.45
C ALA A 85 -7.14 3.75 -0.11
N VAL A 86 -6.91 3.86 -1.42
CA VAL A 86 -5.73 3.34 -2.10
C VAL A 86 -4.83 4.52 -2.47
N ARG A 87 -3.54 4.46 -2.12
CA ARG A 87 -2.61 5.57 -2.28
C ARG A 87 -1.28 5.12 -2.91
N TYR A 88 -0.71 6.01 -3.73
CA TYR A 88 0.68 5.86 -4.16
C TYR A 88 1.60 6.54 -3.15
N ASP A 89 2.38 5.76 -2.40
CA ASP A 89 3.36 6.29 -1.45
C ASP A 89 4.51 5.29 -1.21
N ASP A 90 5.43 5.63 -0.31
CA ASP A 90 6.44 4.72 0.23
C ASP A 90 6.13 4.46 1.71
N ILE A 91 5.77 3.23 2.04
CA ILE A 91 5.43 2.81 3.41
C ILE A 91 6.56 3.13 4.40
N MET A 92 7.84 3.09 3.97
CA MET A 92 8.97 3.44 4.84
C MET A 92 9.01 4.93 5.20
N LYS A 93 8.57 5.81 4.30
CA LYS A 93 8.44 7.25 4.61
C LYS A 93 7.33 7.53 5.61
N ILE A 94 6.27 6.70 5.59
CA ILE A 94 5.16 6.77 6.54
C ILE A 94 5.61 6.20 7.88
N ALA A 95 6.31 5.07 7.87
CA ALA A 95 6.81 4.37 9.05
C ALA A 95 7.91 5.13 9.81
N PHE A 96 8.69 5.96 9.11
CA PHE A 96 9.81 6.72 9.69
C PHE A 96 9.69 8.21 9.35
N PRO A 97 8.67 8.92 9.90
CA PRO A 97 8.50 10.34 9.65
C PRO A 97 9.55 11.17 10.42
N LYS A 98 10.05 12.23 9.79
CA LYS A 98 11.04 13.11 10.42
C LYS A 98 10.50 13.92 11.60
N LYS A 99 9.18 14.11 11.67
CA LYS A 99 8.49 14.89 12.70
C LYS A 99 7.15 14.26 13.03
N TYR A 100 6.74 14.38 14.28
CA TYR A 100 5.37 14.04 14.69
C TYR A 100 4.35 14.89 13.93
N LYS A 101 3.30 14.24 13.46
CA LYS A 101 2.13 14.90 12.86
C LYS A 101 0.84 14.46 13.55
N LYS A 102 0.63 13.18 13.63
CA LYS A 102 -0.50 12.50 14.29
C LYS A 102 -0.12 11.04 14.51
N ASN A 103 -0.83 10.38 15.41
CA ASN A 103 -0.63 8.96 15.63
C ASN A 103 -1.07 8.15 14.41
N LYS A 104 -0.28 7.14 14.06
CA LYS A 104 -0.49 6.28 12.91
C LYS A 104 -0.06 4.85 13.21
N ILE A 105 -0.75 3.92 12.61
CA ILE A 105 -0.37 2.51 12.64
C ILE A 105 0.20 2.11 11.28
N VAL A 106 1.33 1.43 11.28
CA VAL A 106 1.95 0.90 10.07
C VAL A 106 2.10 -0.61 10.21
N VAL A 107 1.44 -1.35 9.33
CA VAL A 107 1.52 -2.81 9.30
C VAL A 107 2.78 -3.23 8.56
N ILE A 108 3.62 -4.00 9.23
CA ILE A 108 4.84 -4.58 8.70
C ILE A 108 4.64 -6.10 8.59
N PRO A 109 4.45 -6.63 7.38
CA PRO A 109 4.37 -8.08 7.20
C PRO A 109 5.73 -8.73 7.48
N VAL A 110 5.75 -9.69 8.39
CA VAL A 110 6.93 -10.44 8.83
C VAL A 110 6.75 -11.94 8.60
N ASN A 111 7.79 -12.75 8.79
CA ASN A 111 7.62 -14.20 8.79
C ASN A 111 7.06 -14.69 10.13
N THR A 112 6.50 -15.89 10.15
CA THR A 112 5.86 -16.49 11.34
C THR A 112 6.79 -16.71 12.52
N CYS A 113 8.11 -16.70 12.32
CA CYS A 113 9.08 -16.80 13.42
C CYS A 113 9.54 -15.42 13.93
N PHE A 114 9.11 -14.31 13.32
CA PHE A 114 9.54 -12.94 13.67
C PHE A 114 11.07 -12.77 13.67
N ASP A 115 11.73 -13.32 12.64
CA ASP A 115 13.19 -13.18 12.50
C ASP A 115 13.58 -11.72 12.28
N THR A 116 14.64 -11.27 12.96
CA THR A 116 15.15 -9.90 12.88
C THR A 116 16.54 -9.80 12.24
N GLN A 117 17.13 -10.95 11.88
CA GLN A 117 18.41 -10.99 11.19
C GLN A 117 18.24 -10.68 9.71
N VAL A 118 18.79 -9.55 9.27
CA VAL A 118 18.83 -9.17 7.84
C VAL A 118 20.13 -9.70 7.23
N ASP A 119 19.99 -10.47 6.16
CA ASP A 119 21.12 -10.96 5.37
C ASP A 119 21.31 -10.09 4.13
N GLU A 120 22.42 -9.32 4.08
CA GLU A 120 22.64 -8.29 3.05
C GLU A 120 22.81 -8.90 1.64
N ASP A 121 23.49 -10.03 1.53
CA ASP A 121 23.66 -10.75 0.28
C ASP A 121 22.96 -12.11 0.32
N ILE A 122 21.68 -12.10 -0.04
CA ILE A 122 20.82 -13.29 -0.07
C ILE A 122 21.40 -14.39 -0.98
N ALA A 123 22.10 -14.02 -2.06
CA ALA A 123 22.62 -14.99 -3.01
C ALA A 123 23.84 -15.77 -2.48
N LYS A 124 24.58 -15.16 -1.54
CA LYS A 124 25.77 -15.78 -0.92
C LYS A 124 25.49 -16.42 0.43
N CYS A 125 24.31 -16.17 0.99
CA CYS A 125 23.94 -16.69 2.30
C CYS A 125 23.24 -18.04 2.13
N ASP A 126 23.77 -19.06 2.79
CA ASP A 126 23.05 -20.32 2.91
C ASP A 126 21.87 -20.13 3.87
N LYS A 127 20.68 -20.54 3.41
CA LYS A 127 19.41 -20.39 4.16
C LYS A 127 19.19 -18.96 4.70
N PRO A 128 19.04 -17.95 3.83
CA PRO A 128 18.87 -16.56 4.24
C PRO A 128 17.58 -16.37 5.02
N LEU A 129 17.59 -15.44 6.00
CA LEU A 129 16.44 -15.13 6.85
C LEU A 129 15.61 -13.97 6.31
N VAL A 130 16.07 -12.74 6.48
CA VAL A 130 15.32 -11.57 6.05
C VAL A 130 16.08 -10.83 4.95
N SER A 131 15.43 -10.67 3.80
CA SER A 131 16.01 -9.90 2.69
C SER A 131 15.95 -8.40 2.96
N PRO A 132 17.03 -7.63 2.73
CA PRO A 132 17.05 -6.18 2.86
C PRO A 132 16.13 -5.46 1.87
N LYS A 133 15.65 -6.18 0.84
CA LYS A 133 14.73 -5.65 -0.19
C LYS A 133 13.26 -5.74 0.20
N THR A 134 12.91 -6.57 1.21
CA THR A 134 11.54 -6.70 1.71
C THR A 134 11.16 -5.50 2.59
N ILE A 135 9.86 -5.32 2.81
CA ILE A 135 9.36 -4.32 3.76
C ILE A 135 9.88 -4.62 5.16
N HIS A 136 9.86 -5.89 5.57
CA HIS A 136 10.40 -6.35 6.84
C HIS A 136 11.88 -5.98 7.00
N GLY A 137 12.74 -6.36 6.04
CA GLY A 137 14.17 -6.04 6.13
C GLY A 137 14.47 -4.55 6.07
N ARG A 138 13.74 -3.80 5.25
CA ARG A 138 13.84 -2.32 5.21
C ARG A 138 13.43 -1.71 6.54
N TRP A 139 12.38 -2.20 7.19
CA TRP A 139 11.93 -1.75 8.50
C TRP A 139 13.01 -2.00 9.56
N ILE A 140 13.56 -3.24 9.67
CA ILE A 140 14.64 -3.56 10.61
C ILE A 140 15.83 -2.63 10.40
N LYS A 141 16.28 -2.44 9.16
CA LYS A 141 17.41 -1.54 8.85
C LYS A 141 17.15 -0.10 9.28
N ASN A 142 15.92 0.39 9.11
CA ASN A 142 15.57 1.74 9.55
C ASN A 142 15.47 1.83 11.09
N MET A 143 14.99 0.80 11.79
CA MET A 143 15.01 0.73 13.25
C MET A 143 16.45 0.83 13.77
N ILE A 144 17.38 0.04 13.21
CA ILE A 144 18.80 0.07 13.56
C ILE A 144 19.41 1.45 13.26
N ALA A 145 19.11 2.02 12.10
CA ALA A 145 19.57 3.37 11.73
C ALA A 145 18.99 4.46 12.64
N SER A 146 17.88 4.21 13.31
CA SER A 146 17.26 5.10 14.30
C SER A 146 17.79 4.88 15.72
N GLY A 147 18.79 4.01 15.91
CA GLY A 147 19.46 3.75 17.17
C GLY A 147 18.88 2.62 18.03
N ILE A 148 17.96 1.82 17.47
CA ILE A 148 17.37 0.65 18.16
C ILE A 148 18.13 -0.58 17.67
N SER A 149 18.79 -1.32 18.59
CA SER A 149 19.55 -2.51 18.21
C SER A 149 18.63 -3.67 17.78
N LYS A 150 19.21 -4.66 17.11
CA LYS A 150 18.47 -5.89 16.77
C LYS A 150 18.01 -6.62 18.04
N GLU A 151 18.86 -6.64 19.04
CA GLU A 151 18.61 -7.25 20.34
C GLU A 151 17.43 -6.56 21.08
N ASP A 152 17.35 -5.23 21.00
CA ASP A 152 16.21 -4.49 21.55
C ASP A 152 14.92 -4.81 20.82
N ILE A 153 14.95 -4.93 19.46
CA ILE A 153 13.77 -5.33 18.67
C ILE A 153 13.33 -6.73 19.10
N ASP A 154 14.26 -7.67 19.24
CA ASP A 154 13.96 -9.04 19.67
C ASP A 154 13.33 -9.07 21.06
N SER A 155 13.92 -8.33 22.02
CA SER A 155 13.40 -8.22 23.39
C SER A 155 11.98 -7.65 23.43
N CYS A 156 11.72 -6.57 22.70
CA CYS A 156 10.38 -5.98 22.63
C CYS A 156 9.34 -6.94 22.04
N ILE A 157 9.70 -7.73 21.01
CA ILE A 157 8.82 -8.75 20.43
C ILE A 157 8.50 -9.83 21.48
N ASP A 158 9.52 -10.36 22.15
CA ASP A 158 9.37 -11.45 23.11
C ASP A 158 8.61 -10.97 24.37
N GLU A 159 8.87 -9.76 24.85
CA GLU A 159 8.14 -9.14 25.97
C GLU A 159 6.65 -8.96 25.63
N TYR A 160 6.35 -8.44 24.44
CA TYR A 160 4.95 -8.29 24.01
C TYR A 160 4.23 -9.64 23.92
N MET A 161 4.86 -10.65 23.34
CA MET A 161 4.29 -11.99 23.22
C MET A 161 4.03 -12.61 24.60
N ASN A 162 4.99 -12.50 25.52
CA ASN A 162 4.86 -12.99 26.89
C ASN A 162 3.73 -12.23 27.62
N PHE A 163 3.70 -10.91 27.55
CA PHE A 163 2.66 -10.09 28.20
C PHE A 163 1.25 -10.42 27.71
N LYS A 164 1.09 -10.69 26.41
CA LYS A 164 -0.20 -11.05 25.79
C LYS A 164 -0.52 -12.55 25.90
N GLY A 165 0.38 -13.38 26.42
CA GLY A 165 0.19 -14.83 26.49
C GLY A 165 0.16 -15.51 25.11
N ILE A 166 0.85 -14.95 24.11
CA ILE A 166 0.91 -15.49 22.75
C ILE A 166 1.90 -16.65 22.73
N ASN A 167 1.39 -17.85 22.52
CA ASN A 167 2.21 -19.05 22.48
C ASN A 167 2.55 -19.46 21.04
N PRO A 168 3.76 -20.02 20.80
CA PRO A 168 4.09 -20.58 19.51
C PRO A 168 3.22 -21.82 19.21
N ILE A 169 2.78 -21.94 17.96
CA ILE A 169 2.03 -23.13 17.50
C ILE A 169 2.99 -24.28 17.16
N LYS A 170 4.26 -23.97 16.89
CA LYS A 170 5.29 -24.94 16.52
C LYS A 170 6.66 -24.42 16.97
N THR A 171 7.51 -25.33 17.45
CA THR A 171 8.94 -25.06 17.64
C THR A 171 9.72 -25.95 16.65
N LEU A 172 10.44 -25.32 15.74
CA LEU A 172 11.24 -26.00 14.73
C LEU A 172 12.51 -26.61 15.34
N SER A 173 12.92 -27.76 14.85
CA SER A 173 14.21 -28.36 15.20
C SER A 173 15.35 -27.66 14.41
N ASN A 174 16.58 -27.83 14.86
CA ASN A 174 17.76 -27.31 14.14
C ASN A 174 17.94 -27.92 12.75
N THR A 175 17.35 -29.07 12.48
CA THR A 175 17.33 -29.70 11.15
C THR A 175 16.31 -29.06 10.22
N GLU A 176 15.17 -28.59 10.75
CA GLU A 176 14.14 -27.88 10.00
C GLU A 176 14.55 -26.42 9.76
N LYS A 177 15.18 -25.78 10.72
CA LYS A 177 15.65 -24.38 10.62
C LYS A 177 16.97 -24.21 11.37
N SER A 178 18.06 -24.14 10.63
CA SER A 178 19.41 -24.06 11.19
C SER A 178 19.85 -22.65 11.62
N ARG A 179 19.07 -21.61 11.27
CA ARG A 179 19.38 -20.20 11.57
C ARG A 179 18.12 -19.44 11.95
N GLY A 180 18.28 -18.42 12.80
CA GLY A 180 17.22 -17.52 13.23
C GLY A 180 16.36 -18.09 14.36
N LYS A 181 15.18 -17.49 14.56
CA LYS A 181 14.24 -17.90 15.62
C LYS A 181 13.53 -19.19 15.19
N ILE A 182 13.37 -20.11 16.12
CA ILE A 182 12.76 -21.44 15.88
C ILE A 182 11.29 -21.55 16.32
N LYS A 183 10.82 -20.63 17.16
CA LYS A 183 9.42 -20.57 17.57
C LYS A 183 8.59 -19.96 16.45
N CYS A 184 7.61 -20.69 15.95
CA CYS A 184 6.69 -20.20 14.92
C CYS A 184 5.32 -19.94 15.49
N TYR A 185 4.74 -18.85 15.06
CA TYR A 185 3.42 -18.38 15.51
C TYR A 185 2.42 -18.49 14.37
N GLU A 186 1.14 -18.45 14.71
CA GLU A 186 0.07 -18.55 13.74
C GLU A 186 0.09 -17.37 12.74
N ASN A 187 -0.29 -17.64 11.49
CA ASN A 187 -0.49 -16.60 10.48
C ASN A 187 -1.54 -15.57 10.98
N GLY A 188 -1.23 -14.29 10.81
CA GLY A 188 -2.04 -13.20 11.33
C GLY A 188 -1.76 -12.83 12.80
N THR A 189 -0.83 -13.51 13.50
CA THR A 189 -0.36 -13.04 14.82
C THR A 189 0.24 -11.66 14.68
N ILE A 190 -0.18 -10.71 15.54
CA ILE A 190 0.27 -9.33 15.52
C ILE A 190 1.02 -9.00 16.81
N VAL A 191 2.22 -8.45 16.66
CA VAL A 191 3.02 -7.85 17.74
C VAL A 191 3.01 -6.34 17.56
N VAL A 192 2.71 -5.61 18.64
CA VAL A 192 2.68 -4.15 18.63
C VAL A 192 3.98 -3.61 19.19
N LEU A 193 4.64 -2.77 18.42
CA LEU A 193 5.83 -2.04 18.86
C LEU A 193 5.63 -0.53 18.68
N GLU A 194 6.01 0.23 19.67
CA GLU A 194 6.01 1.69 19.59
C GLU A 194 7.22 2.18 18.81
N GLY A 195 6.96 3.08 17.88
CA GLY A 195 7.98 3.77 17.10
C GLY A 195 8.17 5.23 17.53
N GLN A 196 8.97 5.94 16.77
CA GLN A 196 9.18 7.37 17.00
C GLN A 196 8.07 8.21 16.32
N ASN A 197 7.89 9.45 16.80
CA ASN A 197 7.00 10.44 16.17
C ASN A 197 5.54 9.98 16.00
N GLY A 198 5.00 9.23 16.98
CA GLY A 198 3.60 8.78 16.99
C GLY A 198 3.31 7.63 16.02
N ILE A 199 4.32 6.85 15.65
CA ILE A 199 4.14 5.65 14.85
C ILE A 199 4.03 4.43 15.77
N THR A 200 3.02 3.63 15.55
CA THR A 200 2.87 2.28 16.14
C THR A 200 3.03 1.26 15.02
N TYR A 201 3.89 0.28 15.20
CA TYR A 201 4.07 -0.81 14.26
C TYR A 201 3.23 -2.01 14.65
N PHE A 202 2.46 -2.54 13.71
CA PHE A 202 1.83 -3.85 13.80
C PHE A 202 2.68 -4.82 12.98
N LEU A 203 3.53 -5.59 13.66
CA LEU A 203 4.30 -6.66 13.02
C LEU A 203 3.36 -7.85 12.85
N MET A 204 2.97 -8.16 11.63
CA MET A 204 1.99 -9.21 11.33
C MET A 204 2.66 -10.41 10.68
N ALA A 205 2.57 -11.58 11.34
CA ALA A 205 3.04 -12.84 10.79
C ALA A 205 2.24 -13.20 9.52
N LEU A 206 2.94 -13.25 8.37
CA LEU A 206 2.30 -13.44 7.06
C LEU A 206 2.84 -14.64 6.28
N SER A 207 4.12 -14.98 6.43
CA SER A 207 4.76 -15.99 5.61
C SER A 207 5.53 -17.00 6.44
N GLU A 208 5.41 -18.27 6.06
CA GLU A 208 6.20 -19.36 6.61
C GLU A 208 7.48 -19.55 5.80
N PHE A 209 8.51 -20.09 6.43
CA PHE A 209 9.70 -20.52 5.70
C PHE A 209 9.62 -22.00 5.34
N ASP A 210 9.96 -22.32 4.09
CA ASP A 210 10.21 -23.70 3.69
C ASP A 210 11.59 -24.17 4.22
N GLU A 211 11.94 -25.42 3.96
CA GLU A 211 13.23 -26.05 4.34
C GLU A 211 14.48 -25.30 3.86
N ASN A 212 14.34 -24.43 2.85
CA ASN A 212 15.39 -23.59 2.30
C ASN A 212 15.32 -22.13 2.79
N ASN A 213 14.54 -21.85 3.85
CA ASN A 213 14.23 -20.51 4.35
C ASN A 213 13.65 -19.56 3.27
N LYS A 214 12.91 -20.13 2.31
CA LYS A 214 12.18 -19.31 1.35
C LYS A 214 10.78 -19.07 1.87
N ALA A 215 10.42 -17.79 1.98
CA ALA A 215 9.09 -17.38 2.44
C ALA A 215 8.01 -17.88 1.47
N GLN A 216 6.97 -18.47 2.03
CA GLN A 216 5.79 -18.99 1.34
C GLN A 216 4.54 -18.37 1.99
N SER A 217 3.56 -18.02 1.17
CA SER A 217 2.21 -17.64 1.61
C SER A 217 1.21 -18.06 0.54
N SER A 218 -0.03 -18.30 0.92
CA SER A 218 -1.11 -18.54 -0.02
C SER A 218 -2.07 -17.32 -0.04
N LYS A 219 -2.95 -17.28 -1.03
CA LYS A 219 -4.00 -16.26 -1.08
C LYS A 219 -4.93 -16.39 0.11
N GLU A 220 -5.25 -17.62 0.50
CA GLU A 220 -6.12 -17.95 1.62
C GLU A 220 -5.51 -17.47 2.95
N SER A 221 -4.21 -17.71 3.16
CA SER A 221 -3.50 -17.24 4.36
C SER A 221 -3.47 -15.70 4.44
N ILE A 222 -3.34 -15.02 3.30
CA ILE A 222 -3.39 -13.56 3.26
C ILE A 222 -4.79 -13.03 3.60
N VAL A 223 -5.85 -13.66 3.08
CA VAL A 223 -7.24 -13.31 3.43
C VAL A 223 -7.48 -13.48 4.94
N GLU A 224 -6.99 -14.57 5.52
CA GLU A 224 -7.11 -14.82 6.95
C GLU A 224 -6.34 -13.79 7.79
N CYS A 225 -5.10 -13.46 7.39
CA CYS A 225 -4.31 -12.42 8.03
C CYS A 225 -5.01 -11.05 8.00
N LEU A 226 -5.65 -10.69 6.87
CA LEU A 226 -6.39 -9.45 6.74
C LEU A 226 -7.63 -9.40 7.66
N LYS A 227 -8.35 -10.53 7.82
CA LYS A 227 -9.47 -10.62 8.78
C LYS A 227 -8.97 -10.42 10.21
N LYS A 228 -7.93 -11.16 10.60
CA LYS A 228 -7.31 -11.01 11.93
C LYS A 228 -6.80 -9.60 12.18
N LEU A 229 -6.29 -8.92 11.13
CA LEU A 229 -5.88 -7.51 11.21
C LEU A 229 -7.06 -6.58 11.52
N LEU A 230 -8.21 -6.77 10.86
CA LEU A 230 -9.42 -5.97 11.12
C LEU A 230 -9.91 -6.17 12.55
N ASP A 231 -10.05 -7.43 12.99
CA ASP A 231 -10.48 -7.77 14.34
C ASP A 231 -9.50 -7.21 15.39
N PHE A 232 -8.20 -7.29 15.13
CA PHE A 232 -7.18 -6.76 16.03
C PHE A 232 -7.21 -5.22 16.10
N TYR A 233 -7.39 -4.57 14.95
CA TYR A 233 -7.47 -3.11 14.88
C TYR A 233 -8.68 -2.57 15.62
N ASP A 234 -9.84 -3.22 15.57
CA ASP A 234 -11.04 -2.80 16.28
C ASP A 234 -10.79 -2.67 17.80
N GLY A 235 -10.06 -3.62 18.38
CA GLY A 235 -9.71 -3.58 19.80
C GLY A 235 -8.47 -2.76 20.18
N ASN A 236 -7.56 -2.51 19.26
CA ASN A 236 -6.23 -1.96 19.54
C ASN A 236 -5.86 -0.73 18.71
N GLY A 237 -6.65 -0.36 17.70
CA GLY A 237 -6.30 0.68 16.72
C GLY A 237 -6.56 2.11 17.20
N GLN A 238 -7.34 2.30 18.26
CA GLN A 238 -7.67 3.61 18.85
C GLN A 238 -8.21 4.64 17.83
N GLY A 239 -8.75 4.18 16.69
CA GLY A 239 -9.19 5.05 15.60
C GLY A 239 -8.05 5.72 14.81
N PHE A 240 -6.79 5.34 15.03
CA PHE A 240 -5.65 5.90 14.28
C PHE A 240 -5.67 5.44 12.83
N GLU A 241 -5.16 6.28 11.93
CA GLU A 241 -4.93 5.89 10.55
C GLU A 241 -4.01 4.67 10.49
N ILE A 242 -4.44 3.64 9.74
CA ILE A 242 -3.65 2.45 9.51
C ILE A 242 -3.18 2.37 8.06
N PHE A 243 -1.93 1.98 7.86
CA PHE A 243 -1.27 1.88 6.58
C PHE A 243 -0.80 0.46 6.35
N ILE A 244 -1.25 -0.13 5.25
CA ILE A 244 -0.87 -1.49 4.83
C ILE A 244 -0.31 -1.45 3.41
N THR A 245 0.52 -2.43 3.05
CA THR A 245 1.04 -2.58 1.69
C THR A 245 0.33 -3.71 0.95
N LEU A 246 0.55 -3.80 -0.36
CA LEU A 246 0.15 -4.97 -1.12
C LEU A 246 0.90 -6.21 -0.58
N MET A 247 0.14 -7.16 -0.07
CA MET A 247 0.66 -8.42 0.47
C MET A 247 0.69 -9.50 -0.61
N GLY A 248 1.66 -10.39 -0.56
CA GLY A 248 1.78 -11.50 -1.50
C GLY A 248 2.47 -11.18 -2.83
N THR A 249 2.74 -9.92 -3.17
CA THR A 249 3.33 -9.52 -4.46
C THR A 249 4.85 -9.63 -4.54
N GLY A 250 5.49 -9.97 -3.44
CA GLY A 250 6.94 -9.94 -3.30
C GLY A 250 7.56 -11.32 -3.05
N LEU A 251 8.55 -11.35 -2.16
CA LEU A 251 9.30 -12.56 -1.81
C LEU A 251 8.49 -13.59 -1.00
N SER A 252 7.27 -13.29 -0.58
CA SER A 252 6.35 -14.24 0.08
C SER A 252 5.76 -15.30 -0.87
N ARG A 253 6.01 -15.15 -2.17
CA ARG A 253 5.70 -16.15 -3.22
C ARG A 253 4.26 -16.69 -3.23
N SER A 254 3.28 -15.87 -2.93
CA SER A 254 1.86 -16.26 -3.07
C SER A 254 1.41 -16.45 -4.53
N GLY A 255 2.27 -16.08 -5.50
CA GLY A 255 1.94 -16.10 -6.92
C GLY A 255 1.02 -14.98 -7.39
N MET A 256 0.53 -14.12 -6.50
CA MET A 256 -0.37 -13.03 -6.88
C MET A 256 0.34 -11.90 -7.62
N SER A 257 -0.29 -11.43 -8.68
CA SER A 257 0.05 -10.15 -9.29
C SER A 257 -0.27 -8.97 -8.36
N HIS A 258 0.27 -7.78 -8.63
CA HIS A 258 -0.04 -6.59 -7.84
C HIS A 258 -1.54 -6.22 -7.89
N GLU A 259 -2.18 -6.47 -9.03
CA GLU A 259 -3.60 -6.24 -9.22
C GLU A 259 -4.46 -7.21 -8.41
N GLU A 260 -4.15 -8.51 -8.45
CA GLU A 260 -4.83 -9.53 -7.65
C GLU A 260 -4.67 -9.27 -6.15
N ALA A 261 -3.47 -8.87 -5.70
CA ALA A 261 -3.24 -8.52 -4.30
C ALA A 261 -4.09 -7.31 -3.87
N LEU A 262 -4.16 -6.26 -4.71
CA LEU A 262 -5.01 -5.10 -4.45
C LEU A 262 -6.48 -5.52 -4.37
N GLN A 263 -6.97 -6.29 -5.34
CA GLN A 263 -8.36 -6.75 -5.37
C GLN A 263 -8.70 -7.64 -4.17
N THR A 264 -7.76 -8.50 -3.75
CA THR A 264 -7.95 -9.33 -2.56
C THR A 264 -8.12 -8.49 -1.30
N ILE A 265 -7.24 -7.50 -1.08
CA ILE A 265 -7.34 -6.60 0.08
C ILE A 265 -8.64 -5.78 0.03
N LYS A 266 -8.98 -5.20 -1.12
CA LYS A 266 -10.22 -4.44 -1.30
C LYS A 266 -11.45 -5.29 -1.01
N SER A 267 -11.49 -6.52 -1.54
CA SER A 267 -12.64 -7.43 -1.36
C SER A 267 -12.83 -7.81 0.11
N VAL A 268 -11.74 -8.09 0.84
CA VAL A 268 -11.81 -8.38 2.28
C VAL A 268 -12.32 -7.16 3.05
N PHE A 269 -11.76 -5.98 2.80
CA PHE A 269 -12.15 -4.77 3.52
C PHE A 269 -13.58 -4.33 3.17
N GLN A 270 -14.03 -4.50 1.95
CA GLN A 270 -15.43 -4.21 1.58
C GLN A 270 -16.41 -5.21 2.20
N LEU A 271 -16.04 -6.49 2.29
CA LEU A 271 -16.86 -7.52 2.91
C LEU A 271 -17.05 -7.28 4.42
N TYR A 272 -16.02 -6.76 5.08
CA TYR A 272 -16.01 -6.45 6.52
C TYR A 272 -16.11 -4.94 6.79
N SER A 273 -16.68 -4.17 5.87
CA SER A 273 -16.75 -2.71 5.96
C SER A 273 -17.49 -2.21 7.21
N ASP A 274 -18.47 -2.96 7.70
CA ASP A 274 -19.22 -2.61 8.91
C ASP A 274 -18.35 -2.62 10.19
N SER A 275 -17.22 -3.36 10.17
CA SER A 275 -16.24 -3.41 11.26
C SER A 275 -15.12 -2.39 11.11
N ILE A 276 -15.15 -1.54 10.07
CA ILE A 276 -14.10 -0.56 9.82
C ILE A 276 -14.44 0.77 10.50
N HIS A 277 -13.78 1.02 11.63
CA HIS A 277 -13.88 2.27 12.39
C HIS A 277 -12.52 2.98 12.35
N GLY A 278 -12.29 3.81 11.33
CA GLY A 278 -11.01 4.52 11.12
C GLY A 278 -10.60 4.56 9.65
N GLU A 279 -9.43 5.10 9.38
CA GLU A 279 -8.94 5.29 8.01
C GLU A 279 -7.92 4.23 7.63
N PHE A 280 -8.31 3.31 6.74
CA PHE A 280 -7.47 2.25 6.17
C PHE A 280 -6.85 2.70 4.85
N ASN A 281 -5.53 2.79 4.79
CA ASN A 281 -4.77 3.21 3.64
C ASN A 281 -3.99 2.04 3.03
N ILE A 282 -4.38 1.61 1.83
CA ILE A 282 -3.67 0.59 1.05
C ILE A 282 -2.58 1.29 0.24
N ILE A 283 -1.32 1.01 0.54
CA ILE A 283 -0.18 1.68 -0.07
C ILE A 283 0.38 0.87 -1.22
N ILE A 284 0.34 1.48 -2.40
CA ILE A 284 1.04 1.02 -3.59
C ILE A 284 2.36 1.78 -3.69
N TYR A 285 3.47 1.06 -3.75
CA TYR A 285 4.77 1.71 -3.92
C TYR A 285 4.80 2.48 -5.24
N HIS A 286 5.20 3.74 -5.20
CA HIS A 286 5.11 4.65 -6.35
C HIS A 286 5.84 4.14 -7.62
N LYS A 287 6.85 3.26 -7.49
CA LYS A 287 7.52 2.63 -8.64
C LYS A 287 6.67 1.54 -9.31
N ASP A 288 5.62 1.06 -8.64
CA ASP A 288 4.74 0.00 -9.14
C ASP A 288 3.49 0.55 -9.85
N LYS A 289 3.37 1.87 -10.04
CA LYS A 289 2.28 2.53 -10.79
C LYS A 289 2.01 1.93 -12.18
N GLY A 290 3.03 1.34 -12.80
CA GLY A 290 2.88 0.67 -14.11
C GLY A 290 2.36 -0.75 -14.02
N LYS A 291 2.32 -1.35 -12.80
CA LYS A 291 1.85 -2.72 -12.55
C LYS A 291 0.42 -2.75 -12.04
N VAL A 292 0.03 -1.76 -11.25
CA VAL A 292 -1.29 -1.64 -10.63
C VAL A 292 -1.69 -0.18 -10.48
N SER A 293 -2.97 0.12 -10.68
CA SER A 293 -3.53 1.46 -10.51
C SER A 293 -4.26 1.59 -9.18
N ILE A 294 -4.29 2.80 -8.61
CA ILE A 294 -5.18 3.11 -7.49
C ILE A 294 -6.67 3.03 -7.85
N PHE A 295 -6.98 2.93 -9.14
CA PHE A 295 -8.35 2.83 -9.67
C PHE A 295 -8.74 1.39 -10.03
N ASP A 296 -7.78 0.44 -9.99
CA ASP A 296 -8.04 -0.99 -10.24
C ASP A 296 -8.94 -1.61 -9.18
#